data_d90c03ac39f07eef1f21449723817f72
#
_entry.id   d90c03ac39f07eef1f21449723817f72
#
_cell.length_a   1.000
_cell.length_b   1.000
_cell.length_c   1.000
_cell.angle_alpha   90.00
_cell.angle_beta   90.00
_cell.angle_gamma   90.00
#
_symmetry.space_group_name_H-M   'P 1'
#
loop_
_entity.id
_entity.type
_entity.pdbx_description
1 polymer ?
#
loop_
_entity_poly.entity_id
_entity_poly.type
_entity_poly.pdbx_seq_one_letter_code
_entity_poly.pdbx_strand_id
1 'polypeptide(L)'
;MENISERDSFQNQSSDLKLELQRYLRWWPLFIVSVLITLFIAWVYLRYATPQYLTSSSLYVKIQSAKKGELMGVKDFQNMALPSGLMTNAVDNELSILKSKPLLYNVVKEIGLDVKVISRGKFKDVELYEKSPFSGSIIKLNEPRYFKSDTYSISPDEKNGFILKNEKSIIKGKFSEPLKMNWGWIVLNRNTNFSFVTPLTVSFINPRIVVNQLEASITLSIPEEKSNIIEISTKGTIPIRSENILNELMKQYNIDAIKDKNEEALATANFIDQRLEVITKELGGIEDEKESFKEANKIADLQSQIELDLKNASENTKKIMEMSTQLEMVNSVLKIASTSGNEQLLPTNLGMPSALDEMVGEYNQLVLSRNRTLRQATPSNPAVLQFNREIVAMRDLIKENLKKSQVNIQMGIGQLQAQMNKSREALGIFPMQEKLFRSIERQQNLKESLFLYLLQKREETAIALSANTEKARVVNPAYTSDAPLSPNRKSVFLIAFSLGLLIP
;
A
#
# COMPACT_ATOMS: atom_id res chain seq x y z
N MET A 1 11.74 -27.87 -77.36
CA MET A 1 11.11 -26.59 -77.84
C MET A 1 10.37 -25.84 -76.68
N GLU A 2 10.81 -25.99 -75.49
CA GLU A 2 10.09 -25.47 -74.28
C GLU A 2 10.87 -24.40 -73.53
N ASN A 3 12.04 -23.96 -74.02
CA ASN A 3 12.93 -23.02 -73.33
C ASN A 3 13.01 -21.61 -73.97
N ILE A 4 12.16 -21.34 -74.92
CA ILE A 4 12.17 -20.03 -75.63
C ILE A 4 11.01 -19.13 -75.24
N SER A 5 9.89 -19.72 -74.70
CA SER A 5 8.69 -18.95 -74.32
C SER A 5 8.81 -18.28 -72.95
N GLU A 6 9.63 -18.79 -72.01
CA GLU A 6 9.83 -18.15 -70.69
C GLU A 6 10.76 -16.93 -70.75
N ARG A 7 11.71 -16.87 -71.64
CA ARG A 7 12.59 -15.71 -71.75
C ARG A 7 11.89 -14.47 -72.37
N ASP A 8 10.92 -14.68 -73.25
CA ASP A 8 10.16 -13.57 -73.82
C ASP A 8 9.13 -12.96 -72.88
N SER A 9 8.62 -13.74 -71.90
CA SER A 9 7.70 -13.23 -70.90
C SER A 9 8.41 -12.35 -69.85
N PHE A 10 9.66 -12.67 -69.45
CA PHE A 10 10.48 -11.84 -68.59
C PHE A 10 11.00 -10.56 -69.22
N GLN A 11 11.23 -10.58 -70.52
CA GLN A 11 11.69 -9.40 -71.28
C GLN A 11 10.56 -8.40 -71.57
N ASN A 12 9.33 -8.85 -71.72
CA ASN A 12 8.17 -7.98 -71.83
C ASN A 12 7.75 -7.34 -70.55
N GLN A 13 7.84 -8.09 -69.47
CA GLN A 13 7.55 -7.53 -68.12
C GLN A 13 8.56 -6.46 -67.67
N SER A 14 9.83 -6.58 -68.06
CA SER A 14 10.88 -5.58 -67.76
C SER A 14 10.80 -4.33 -68.66
N SER A 15 10.22 -4.42 -69.82
CA SER A 15 9.99 -3.26 -70.68
C SER A 15 8.76 -2.46 -70.29
N ASP A 16 7.69 -3.10 -69.83
CA ASP A 16 6.51 -2.41 -69.26
C ASP A 16 6.85 -1.66 -67.99
N LEU A 17 7.61 -2.26 -67.06
CA LEU A 17 8.09 -1.59 -65.86
C LEU A 17 8.98 -0.37 -66.10
N LYS A 18 9.82 -0.43 -67.20
CA LYS A 18 10.65 0.72 -67.63
C LYS A 18 9.81 1.84 -68.21
N LEU A 19 8.79 1.53 -68.96
CA LEU A 19 7.89 2.50 -69.56
C LEU A 19 6.97 3.16 -68.54
N GLU A 20 6.50 2.42 -67.55
CA GLU A 20 5.78 2.97 -66.41
C GLU A 20 6.68 3.86 -65.55
N LEU A 21 7.91 3.43 -65.21
CA LEU A 21 8.88 4.26 -64.50
C LEU A 21 9.22 5.56 -65.24
N GLN A 22 9.32 5.54 -66.61
CA GLN A 22 9.54 6.75 -67.38
C GLN A 22 8.33 7.69 -67.42
N ARG A 23 7.10 7.18 -67.27
CA ARG A 23 5.90 8.00 -67.07
C ARG A 23 5.93 8.74 -65.75
N TYR A 24 6.26 8.06 -64.66
CA TYR A 24 6.38 8.70 -63.38
C TYR A 24 7.56 9.70 -63.31
N LEU A 25 8.68 9.39 -63.95
CA LEU A 25 9.84 10.29 -64.04
C LEU A 25 9.54 11.58 -64.80
N ARG A 26 8.60 11.55 -65.78
CA ARG A 26 8.19 12.76 -66.52
C ARG A 26 7.46 13.76 -65.59
N TRP A 27 6.80 13.29 -64.53
CA TRP A 27 6.05 14.11 -63.61
C TRP A 27 6.83 14.39 -62.31
N TRP A 28 8.15 14.22 -62.33
CA TRP A 28 9.01 14.43 -61.17
C TRP A 28 8.79 15.76 -60.42
N PRO A 29 8.40 16.90 -61.06
CA PRO A 29 8.13 18.13 -60.34
C PRO A 29 6.93 18.01 -59.40
N LEU A 30 5.91 17.18 -59.74
CA LEU A 30 4.74 16.96 -58.89
C LEU A 30 5.12 16.22 -57.62
N PHE A 31 6.05 15.26 -57.69
CA PHE A 31 6.58 14.58 -56.49
C PHE A 31 7.30 15.57 -55.57
N ILE A 32 8.10 16.48 -56.12
CA ILE A 32 8.79 17.49 -55.31
C ILE A 32 7.78 18.42 -54.65
N VAL A 33 6.78 18.90 -55.38
CA VAL A 33 5.75 19.79 -54.82
C VAL A 33 4.94 19.07 -53.76
N SER A 34 4.53 17.82 -54.00
CA SER A 34 3.80 17.00 -53.04
C SER A 34 4.62 16.79 -51.76
N VAL A 35 5.90 16.40 -51.86
CA VAL A 35 6.80 16.23 -50.74
C VAL A 35 7.00 17.54 -49.96
N LEU A 36 7.16 18.67 -50.64
CA LEU A 36 7.28 19.97 -50.00
C LEU A 36 6.01 20.35 -49.21
N ILE A 37 4.82 20.10 -49.79
CA ILE A 37 3.54 20.34 -49.10
C ILE A 37 3.40 19.46 -47.87
N THR A 38 3.66 18.15 -47.99
CA THR A 38 3.55 17.22 -46.84
C THR A 38 4.57 17.53 -45.77
N LEU A 39 5.81 17.90 -46.10
CA LEU A 39 6.82 18.35 -45.16
C LEU A 39 6.43 19.67 -44.48
N PHE A 40 5.82 20.60 -45.22
CA PHE A 40 5.30 21.85 -44.64
C PHE A 40 4.17 21.56 -43.65
N ILE A 41 3.23 20.70 -44.01
CA ILE A 41 2.15 20.28 -43.12
C ILE A 41 2.73 19.60 -41.86
N ALA A 42 3.73 18.73 -41.98
CA ALA A 42 4.42 18.08 -40.87
C ALA A 42 5.14 19.11 -40.00
N TRP A 43 5.76 20.12 -40.59
CA TRP A 43 6.40 21.22 -39.84
C TRP A 43 5.38 22.03 -39.06
N VAL A 44 4.25 22.39 -39.65
CA VAL A 44 3.13 23.06 -38.96
C VAL A 44 2.59 22.19 -37.83
N TYR A 45 2.36 20.89 -38.10
CA TYR A 45 1.92 19.96 -37.07
C TYR A 45 2.89 19.92 -35.89
N LEU A 46 4.19 19.76 -36.13
CA LEU A 46 5.22 19.74 -35.08
C LEU A 46 5.34 21.05 -34.31
N ARG A 47 5.01 22.18 -34.96
CA ARG A 47 5.01 23.52 -34.32
C ARG A 47 3.91 23.67 -33.28
N TYR A 48 2.74 23.04 -33.52
CA TYR A 48 1.57 23.15 -32.65
C TYR A 48 1.35 21.96 -31.75
N ALA A 49 1.93 20.81 -32.04
CA ALA A 49 1.83 19.61 -31.22
C ALA A 49 2.40 19.86 -29.82
N THR A 50 1.70 19.35 -28.81
CA THR A 50 2.18 19.42 -27.42
C THR A 50 3.18 18.30 -27.15
N PRO A 51 4.43 18.60 -26.80
CA PRO A 51 5.40 17.58 -26.48
C PRO A 51 4.97 16.84 -25.21
N GLN A 52 5.14 15.52 -25.21
CA GLN A 52 4.96 14.67 -24.05
C GLN A 52 6.33 14.15 -23.62
N TYR A 53 6.60 14.22 -22.34
CA TYR A 53 7.84 13.77 -21.70
C TYR A 53 7.56 12.52 -20.87
N LEU A 54 8.54 11.64 -20.79
CA LEU A 54 8.53 10.50 -19.90
C LEU A 54 9.26 10.90 -18.62
N THR A 55 8.56 10.78 -17.50
CA THR A 55 9.13 10.93 -16.16
C THR A 55 9.17 9.57 -15.50
N SER A 56 10.30 9.19 -14.93
CA SER A 56 10.49 7.93 -14.22
C SER A 56 11.12 8.15 -12.86
N SER A 57 10.85 7.24 -11.95
CA SER A 57 11.43 7.16 -10.61
C SER A 57 11.58 5.70 -10.21
N SER A 58 12.42 5.40 -9.23
CA SER A 58 12.58 4.04 -8.72
C SER A 58 12.52 4.01 -7.19
N LEU A 59 11.76 3.03 -6.69
CA LEU A 59 11.47 2.83 -5.29
C LEU A 59 11.90 1.44 -4.86
N TYR A 60 12.79 1.33 -3.86
CA TYR A 60 13.15 0.07 -3.24
C TYR A 60 12.22 -0.22 -2.07
N VAL A 61 11.47 -1.30 -2.14
CA VAL A 61 10.55 -1.72 -1.08
C VAL A 61 11.24 -2.72 -0.16
N LYS A 62 11.28 -2.40 1.12
CA LYS A 62 11.81 -3.31 2.15
C LYS A 62 10.75 -4.38 2.43
N ILE A 63 10.85 -5.52 1.76
CA ILE A 63 10.03 -6.67 2.10
C ILE A 63 10.63 -7.25 3.39
N GLN A 64 9.92 -7.12 4.49
CA GLN A 64 10.26 -7.86 5.70
C GLN A 64 9.98 -9.33 5.41
N SER A 65 11.02 -10.06 5.02
CA SER A 65 10.99 -11.53 5.16
C SER A 65 10.70 -11.79 6.63
N ALA A 66 9.61 -12.49 6.92
CA ALA A 66 9.29 -12.88 8.28
C ALA A 66 10.57 -13.41 8.92
N LYS A 67 11.12 -12.69 9.90
CA LYS A 67 12.24 -13.20 10.68
C LYS A 67 11.76 -14.53 11.20
N LYS A 68 12.39 -15.63 10.77
CA LYS A 68 12.23 -16.91 11.41
C LYS A 68 12.52 -16.69 12.89
N GLY A 69 11.46 -16.45 13.66
CA GLY A 69 11.56 -16.40 15.11
C GLY A 69 12.12 -17.74 15.53
N GLU A 70 13.31 -17.72 16.09
CA GLU A 70 13.84 -18.83 16.85
C GLU A 70 12.88 -19.10 18.02
N LEU A 71 11.76 -19.76 17.75
CA LEU A 71 11.03 -20.47 18.77
C LEU A 71 11.80 -21.75 19.00
N MET A 72 12.74 -21.67 19.95
CA MET A 72 13.39 -22.84 20.53
C MET A 72 12.31 -23.85 20.94
N GLY A 73 12.19 -24.94 20.22
CA GLY A 73 11.54 -26.14 20.72
C GLY A 73 10.53 -26.83 19.83
N VAL A 74 10.03 -26.25 18.76
CA VAL A 74 8.97 -26.90 17.96
C VAL A 74 9.43 -27.10 16.50
N LYS A 75 10.37 -28.06 16.31
CA LYS A 75 10.82 -28.48 14.97
C LYS A 75 9.70 -29.08 14.11
N ASP A 76 8.63 -29.56 14.73
CA ASP A 76 7.54 -30.23 14.03
C ASP A 76 6.55 -29.29 13.34
N PHE A 77 6.52 -27.98 13.71
CA PHE A 77 5.70 -26.98 13.02
C PHE A 77 6.29 -26.52 11.67
N GLN A 78 7.58 -26.78 11.42
CA GLN A 78 8.20 -26.45 10.13
C GLN A 78 7.67 -27.29 8.96
N ASN A 79 7.02 -28.43 9.22
CA ASN A 79 6.51 -29.36 8.22
C ASN A 79 5.01 -29.20 7.92
N MET A 80 4.30 -28.33 8.63
CA MET A 80 2.97 -27.92 8.17
C MET A 80 3.14 -26.93 7.02
N ALA A 81 3.31 -27.48 5.83
CA ALA A 81 3.31 -26.71 4.59
C ALA A 81 2.01 -25.92 4.47
N LEU A 82 2.04 -24.63 4.81
CA LEU A 82 1.08 -23.70 4.26
C LEU A 82 1.16 -23.83 2.73
N PRO A 83 0.01 -23.83 2.04
CA PRO A 83 0.02 -23.85 0.59
C PRO A 83 0.93 -22.73 0.10
N SER A 84 1.98 -23.07 -0.63
CA SER A 84 2.96 -22.13 -1.21
C SER A 84 2.34 -21.08 -2.13
N GLY A 85 1.04 -21.11 -2.35
CA GLY A 85 0.27 -20.12 -3.08
C GLY A 85 -0.05 -18.82 -2.33
N LEU A 86 0.13 -18.78 -0.99
CA LEU A 86 -0.07 -17.54 -0.21
C LEU A 86 1.18 -16.64 -0.14
N MET A 87 2.34 -17.17 -0.53
CA MET A 87 3.58 -16.39 -0.66
C MET A 87 3.74 -15.70 -2.02
N THR A 88 2.70 -15.70 -2.86
CA THR A 88 2.77 -15.05 -4.15
C THR A 88 2.81 -13.53 -3.99
N ASN A 89 3.99 -13.01 -4.25
CA ASN A 89 4.22 -11.66 -4.75
C ASN A 89 3.95 -10.52 -3.75
N ALA A 90 4.72 -10.48 -2.66
CA ALA A 90 4.74 -9.31 -1.79
C ALA A 90 4.97 -8.01 -2.59
N VAL A 91 5.73 -8.06 -3.69
CA VAL A 91 5.96 -6.91 -4.58
C VAL A 91 4.71 -6.58 -5.40
N ASP A 92 3.96 -7.59 -5.89
CA ASP A 92 2.73 -7.33 -6.68
C ASP A 92 1.64 -6.68 -5.84
N ASN A 93 1.56 -7.02 -4.55
CA ASN A 93 0.68 -6.34 -3.61
C ASN A 93 1.08 -4.87 -3.46
N GLU A 94 2.37 -4.57 -3.39
CA GLU A 94 2.85 -3.19 -3.30
C GLU A 94 2.57 -2.39 -4.58
N LEU A 95 2.64 -3.02 -5.76
CA LEU A 95 2.20 -2.39 -7.02
C LEU A 95 0.72 -2.01 -6.95
N SER A 96 -0.13 -2.89 -6.40
CA SER A 96 -1.56 -2.62 -6.24
C SER A 96 -1.83 -1.50 -5.24
N ILE A 97 -1.06 -1.41 -4.17
CA ILE A 97 -1.14 -0.33 -3.17
C ILE A 97 -0.73 1.00 -3.81
N LEU A 98 0.38 1.05 -4.55
CA LEU A 98 0.85 2.25 -5.23
C LEU A 98 -0.16 2.80 -6.26
N LYS A 99 -0.95 1.94 -6.89
CA LYS A 99 -2.05 2.32 -7.81
C LYS A 99 -3.39 2.51 -7.12
N SER A 100 -3.46 2.36 -5.81
CA SER A 100 -4.73 2.45 -5.09
C SER A 100 -5.33 3.86 -5.20
N LYS A 101 -6.66 3.92 -5.42
CA LYS A 101 -7.37 5.20 -5.52
C LYS A 101 -7.27 6.08 -4.28
N PRO A 102 -7.27 5.54 -3.04
CA PRO A 102 -7.03 6.33 -1.84
C PRO A 102 -5.69 7.03 -1.84
N LEU A 103 -4.62 6.32 -2.20
CA LEU A 103 -3.28 6.89 -2.25
C LEU A 103 -3.19 7.99 -3.32
N LEU A 104 -3.68 7.71 -4.53
CA LEU A 104 -3.71 8.69 -5.62
C LEU A 104 -4.59 9.90 -5.27
N TYR A 105 -5.65 9.72 -4.50
CA TYR A 105 -6.48 10.83 -4.03
C TYR A 105 -5.72 11.75 -3.08
N ASN A 106 -4.90 11.21 -2.19
CA ASN A 106 -4.05 12.00 -1.31
C ASN A 106 -3.04 12.81 -2.14
N VAL A 107 -2.42 12.19 -3.16
CA VAL A 107 -1.52 12.88 -4.10
C VAL A 107 -2.23 14.03 -4.81
N VAL A 108 -3.43 13.80 -5.35
CA VAL A 108 -4.23 14.82 -6.04
C VAL A 108 -4.54 15.99 -5.12
N LYS A 109 -4.84 15.72 -3.85
CA LYS A 109 -5.16 16.75 -2.85
C LYS A 109 -3.94 17.53 -2.40
N GLU A 110 -2.83 16.85 -2.15
CA GLU A 110 -1.61 17.50 -1.65
C GLU A 110 -1.00 18.44 -2.69
N ILE A 111 -0.97 18.03 -3.95
CA ILE A 111 -0.42 18.84 -5.06
C ILE A 111 -1.46 19.84 -5.60
N GLY A 112 -2.75 19.64 -5.31
CA GLY A 112 -3.82 20.49 -5.84
C GLY A 112 -4.11 20.26 -7.33
N LEU A 113 -4.04 19.01 -7.80
CA LEU A 113 -4.30 18.66 -9.20
C LEU A 113 -5.76 18.80 -9.62
N ASP A 114 -6.66 18.98 -8.67
CA ASP A 114 -8.08 19.22 -8.85
C ASP A 114 -8.39 20.69 -9.29
N VAL A 115 -7.37 21.56 -9.30
CA VAL A 115 -7.48 22.95 -9.77
C VAL A 115 -6.42 23.20 -10.83
N LYS A 116 -6.86 23.54 -12.05
CA LYS A 116 -5.97 23.89 -13.16
C LYS A 116 -6.09 25.38 -13.48
N VAL A 117 -4.95 26.03 -13.61
CA VAL A 117 -4.86 27.45 -14.03
C VAL A 117 -4.34 27.49 -15.45
N ILE A 118 -5.11 28.11 -16.34
CA ILE A 118 -4.84 28.14 -17.77
C ILE A 118 -4.73 29.60 -18.23
N SER A 119 -3.66 29.92 -18.91
CA SER A 119 -3.52 31.17 -19.64
C SER A 119 -4.00 30.96 -21.07
N ARG A 120 -5.01 31.74 -21.49
CA ARG A 120 -5.50 31.70 -22.87
C ARG A 120 -4.53 32.42 -23.80
N GLY A 121 -3.96 31.69 -24.75
CA GLY A 121 -3.12 32.24 -25.81
C GLY A 121 -3.93 32.49 -27.08
N LYS A 122 -3.39 33.27 -28.01
CA LYS A 122 -4.02 33.49 -29.33
C LYS A 122 -4.17 32.21 -30.17
N PHE A 123 -3.28 31.23 -30.00
CA PHE A 123 -3.23 30.00 -30.79
C PHE A 123 -3.23 28.72 -29.93
N LYS A 124 -2.85 28.81 -28.65
CA LYS A 124 -2.74 27.66 -27.77
C LYS A 124 -2.91 28.10 -26.33
N ASP A 125 -3.73 27.39 -25.62
CA ASP A 125 -3.89 27.53 -24.17
C ASP A 125 -2.71 26.85 -23.46
N VAL A 126 -2.16 27.52 -22.44
CA VAL A 126 -1.02 27.04 -21.66
C VAL A 126 -1.43 26.88 -20.21
N GLU A 127 -1.27 25.70 -19.68
CA GLU A 127 -1.47 25.44 -18.25
C GLU A 127 -0.29 26.04 -17.45
N LEU A 128 -0.61 26.89 -16.49
CA LEU A 128 0.35 27.51 -15.58
C LEU A 128 0.44 26.69 -14.31
N TYR A 129 1.38 25.74 -14.23
CA TYR A 129 1.54 24.92 -13.04
C TYR A 129 2.35 25.65 -11.96
N GLU A 130 3.67 25.73 -12.08
CA GLU A 130 4.52 26.43 -11.11
C GLU A 130 4.50 27.97 -11.27
N LYS A 131 4.31 28.42 -12.49
CA LYS A 131 4.28 29.85 -12.82
C LYS A 131 2.90 30.48 -12.60
N SER A 132 2.02 29.77 -11.92
CA SER A 132 0.70 30.29 -11.59
C SER A 132 0.78 31.34 -10.49
N PRO A 133 0.08 32.48 -10.62
CA PRO A 133 0.00 33.52 -9.59
C PRO A 133 -0.83 33.08 -8.39
N PHE A 134 -1.47 31.95 -8.42
CA PHE A 134 -2.21 31.35 -7.30
C PHE A 134 -2.26 29.83 -7.47
N SER A 135 -2.38 29.13 -6.35
CA SER A 135 -2.72 27.72 -6.27
C SER A 135 -4.10 27.55 -5.63
N GLY A 136 -4.71 26.41 -5.78
CA GLY A 136 -6.02 26.17 -5.18
C GLY A 136 -6.28 24.70 -4.93
N SER A 137 -7.28 24.44 -4.09
CA SER A 137 -7.79 23.11 -3.85
C SER A 137 -9.28 23.13 -3.57
N ILE A 138 -9.97 22.03 -3.91
CA ILE A 138 -11.35 21.81 -3.54
C ILE A 138 -11.37 21.23 -2.12
N ILE A 139 -11.93 21.96 -1.15
CA ILE A 139 -12.00 21.52 0.24
C ILE A 139 -13.05 20.41 0.37
N LYS A 140 -14.27 20.67 -0.15
CA LYS A 140 -15.41 19.77 -0.01
C LYS A 140 -16.34 19.93 -1.20
N LEU A 141 -16.85 18.81 -1.71
CA LEU A 141 -17.94 18.77 -2.71
C LEU A 141 -19.26 18.46 -2.02
N ASN A 142 -20.33 19.18 -2.37
CA ASN A 142 -21.68 18.92 -1.86
C ASN A 142 -22.23 17.59 -2.40
N GLU A 143 -22.08 17.39 -3.72
CA GLU A 143 -22.54 16.19 -4.43
C GLU A 143 -21.41 15.64 -5.32
N PRO A 144 -20.48 14.85 -4.76
CA PRO A 144 -19.30 14.39 -5.51
C PRO A 144 -19.60 13.53 -6.74
N ARG A 145 -20.80 12.92 -6.80
CA ARG A 145 -21.23 12.08 -7.93
C ARG A 145 -21.60 12.88 -9.16
N TYR A 146 -22.21 14.04 -8.97
CA TYR A 146 -22.78 14.85 -10.05
C TYR A 146 -21.84 15.94 -10.53
N PHE A 147 -20.94 16.41 -9.68
CA PHE A 147 -19.93 17.37 -10.08
C PHE A 147 -18.86 16.72 -10.98
N LYS A 148 -18.69 17.23 -12.18
CA LYS A 148 -17.61 16.81 -13.10
C LYS A 148 -16.48 17.82 -13.11
N SER A 149 -16.77 19.01 -13.60
CA SER A 149 -15.84 20.13 -13.65
C SER A 149 -16.63 21.44 -13.80
N ASP A 150 -16.02 22.52 -13.35
CA ASP A 150 -16.52 23.86 -13.60
C ASP A 150 -15.36 24.82 -13.90
N THR A 151 -15.56 25.76 -14.80
CA THR A 151 -14.51 26.63 -15.29
C THR A 151 -14.92 28.10 -15.20
N TYR A 152 -14.02 28.91 -14.67
CA TYR A 152 -14.22 30.33 -14.44
C TYR A 152 -13.07 31.15 -15.05
N SER A 153 -13.37 32.31 -15.58
CA SER A 153 -12.37 33.36 -15.76
C SER A 153 -12.09 34.01 -14.41
N ILE A 154 -10.83 34.12 -14.04
CA ILE A 154 -10.41 34.73 -12.80
C ILE A 154 -9.65 36.06 -13.09
N SER A 155 -10.00 37.09 -12.39
CA SER A 155 -9.35 38.39 -12.47
C SER A 155 -9.05 38.94 -11.07
N PRO A 156 -7.99 39.75 -10.89
CA PRO A 156 -7.71 40.38 -9.61
C PRO A 156 -8.80 41.40 -9.22
N ASP A 157 -9.06 41.51 -7.90
CA ASP A 157 -9.88 42.58 -7.29
C ASP A 157 -8.98 43.49 -6.48
N GLU A 158 -9.39 44.76 -6.32
CA GLU A 158 -8.57 45.86 -5.77
C GLU A 158 -8.07 45.66 -4.31
N LYS A 159 -8.66 44.74 -3.55
CA LYS A 159 -8.37 44.48 -2.12
C LYS A 159 -7.75 43.11 -1.84
N ASN A 160 -6.74 42.71 -2.62
CA ASN A 160 -6.10 41.39 -2.45
C ASN A 160 -7.10 40.20 -2.60
N GLY A 161 -8.18 40.43 -3.33
CA GLY A 161 -9.21 39.47 -3.68
C GLY A 161 -9.11 39.00 -5.13
N PHE A 162 -10.10 38.23 -5.50
CA PHE A 162 -10.28 37.77 -6.89
C PHE A 162 -11.76 37.72 -7.25
N ILE A 163 -12.03 37.84 -8.52
CA ILE A 163 -13.37 37.72 -9.10
C ILE A 163 -13.38 36.47 -10.00
N LEU A 164 -14.23 35.50 -9.69
CA LEU A 164 -14.52 34.35 -10.54
C LEU A 164 -15.77 34.67 -11.37
N LYS A 165 -15.66 34.56 -12.68
CA LYS A 165 -16.75 34.84 -13.61
C LYS A 165 -16.93 33.63 -14.55
N ASN A 166 -18.14 33.11 -14.64
CA ASN A 166 -18.57 32.22 -15.71
C ASN A 166 -19.85 32.79 -16.39
N GLU A 167 -20.42 32.04 -17.32
CA GLU A 167 -21.64 32.46 -18.04
C GLU A 167 -22.85 32.67 -17.12
N LYS A 168 -22.86 32.02 -15.95
CA LYS A 168 -24.02 31.95 -15.04
C LYS A 168 -23.87 32.77 -13.76
N SER A 169 -22.64 33.09 -13.34
CA SER A 169 -22.38 33.71 -12.03
C SER A 169 -21.10 34.52 -12.00
N ILE A 170 -21.12 35.55 -11.12
CA ILE A 170 -19.95 36.32 -10.73
C ILE A 170 -19.82 36.17 -9.23
N ILE A 171 -18.67 35.65 -8.77
CA ILE A 171 -18.40 35.35 -7.38
C ILE A 171 -17.13 36.09 -6.98
N LYS A 172 -17.18 36.85 -5.90
CA LYS A 172 -16.01 37.50 -5.33
C LYS A 172 -15.48 36.70 -4.16
N GLY A 173 -14.17 36.56 -4.09
CA GLY A 173 -13.49 35.85 -3.02
C GLY A 173 -12.21 36.52 -2.58
N LYS A 174 -11.68 36.13 -1.44
CA LYS A 174 -10.36 36.51 -0.95
C LYS A 174 -9.43 35.34 -0.95
N PHE A 175 -8.14 35.60 -1.21
CA PHE A 175 -7.13 34.53 -1.14
C PHE A 175 -7.00 34.02 0.30
N SER A 176 -6.72 32.72 0.42
CA SER A 176 -6.56 31.97 1.68
C SER A 176 -7.81 31.89 2.56
N GLU A 177 -8.97 32.35 2.08
CA GLU A 177 -10.26 32.17 2.75
C GLU A 177 -11.10 31.11 2.01
N PRO A 178 -11.83 30.22 2.74
CA PRO A 178 -12.75 29.28 2.11
C PRO A 178 -13.89 29.99 1.40
N LEU A 179 -14.06 29.73 0.12
CA LEU A 179 -15.14 30.29 -0.71
C LEU A 179 -16.18 29.23 -1.02
N LYS A 180 -17.45 29.53 -0.74
CA LYS A 180 -18.57 28.66 -1.04
C LYS A 180 -18.97 28.81 -2.52
N MET A 181 -18.94 27.69 -3.24
CA MET A 181 -19.45 27.54 -4.59
C MET A 181 -20.76 26.76 -4.57
N ASN A 182 -21.56 26.81 -5.66
CA ASN A 182 -22.81 26.05 -5.75
C ASN A 182 -22.60 24.53 -5.58
N TRP A 183 -21.45 24.04 -5.98
CA TRP A 183 -21.07 22.61 -5.96
C TRP A 183 -20.16 22.22 -4.80
N GLY A 184 -19.64 23.18 -4.00
CA GLY A 184 -18.73 22.86 -2.90
C GLY A 184 -18.02 24.04 -2.30
N TRP A 185 -16.90 23.77 -1.67
CA TRP A 185 -16.02 24.76 -1.05
C TRP A 185 -14.62 24.68 -1.66
N ILE A 186 -14.05 25.83 -1.96
CA ILE A 186 -12.69 25.96 -2.50
C ILE A 186 -11.86 26.90 -1.64
N VAL A 187 -10.56 26.76 -1.73
CA VAL A 187 -9.60 27.77 -1.27
C VAL A 187 -8.62 28.05 -2.39
N LEU A 188 -8.31 29.34 -2.62
CA LEU A 188 -7.26 29.78 -3.52
C LEU A 188 -6.20 30.54 -2.70
N ASN A 189 -4.94 30.14 -2.85
CA ASN A 189 -3.80 30.75 -2.16
C ASN A 189 -2.98 31.54 -3.15
N ARG A 190 -2.66 32.79 -2.83
CA ARG A 190 -1.87 33.65 -3.71
C ARG A 190 -0.40 33.26 -3.70
N ASN A 191 0.18 33.20 -4.89
CA ASN A 191 1.61 33.07 -5.07
C ASN A 191 2.17 34.47 -5.43
N THR A 192 2.84 35.10 -4.49
CA THR A 192 3.38 36.46 -4.63
C THR A 192 4.56 36.55 -5.59
N ASN A 193 5.16 35.44 -5.97
CA ASN A 193 6.30 35.39 -6.88
C ASN A 193 5.92 35.70 -8.33
N PHE A 194 4.62 35.60 -8.66
CA PHE A 194 4.12 35.84 -10.02
C PHE A 194 3.04 36.92 -10.02
N SER A 195 3.10 37.78 -11.02
CA SER A 195 2.12 38.88 -11.16
C SER A 195 0.79 38.30 -11.69
N PHE A 196 -0.29 38.74 -11.06
CA PHE A 196 -1.66 38.44 -11.45
C PHE A 196 -2.28 39.68 -12.13
N VAL A 197 -1.94 39.88 -13.41
CA VAL A 197 -2.35 41.09 -14.13
C VAL A 197 -3.38 40.80 -15.23
N THR A 198 -3.33 39.65 -15.86
CA THR A 198 -4.24 39.26 -16.96
C THR A 198 -5.34 38.32 -16.47
N PRO A 199 -6.56 38.42 -17.02
CA PRO A 199 -7.59 37.44 -16.72
C PRO A 199 -7.13 36.03 -17.15
N LEU A 200 -7.10 35.11 -16.18
CA LEU A 200 -6.75 33.72 -16.35
C LEU A 200 -8.03 32.86 -16.33
N THR A 201 -7.93 31.65 -16.78
CA THR A 201 -9.01 30.67 -16.66
C THR A 201 -8.63 29.65 -15.61
N VAL A 202 -9.49 29.47 -14.59
CA VAL A 202 -9.34 28.43 -13.57
C VAL A 202 -10.40 27.35 -13.79
N SER A 203 -9.97 26.11 -13.81
CA SER A 203 -10.85 24.94 -13.97
C SER A 203 -10.77 24.08 -12.71
N PHE A 204 -11.92 23.88 -12.07
CA PHE A 204 -12.10 22.98 -10.93
C PHE A 204 -12.59 21.63 -11.46
N ILE A 205 -11.91 20.57 -11.15
CA ILE A 205 -12.19 19.22 -11.65
C ILE A 205 -12.45 18.31 -10.46
N ASN A 206 -13.45 17.44 -10.59
CA ASN A 206 -13.71 16.46 -9.53
C ASN A 206 -12.45 15.64 -9.24
N PRO A 207 -11.97 15.61 -8.00
CA PRO A 207 -10.77 14.86 -7.65
C PRO A 207 -10.83 13.38 -8.07
N ARG A 208 -12.02 12.76 -8.07
CA ARG A 208 -12.19 11.37 -8.53
C ARG A 208 -11.89 11.20 -10.01
N ILE A 209 -12.23 12.19 -10.83
CA ILE A 209 -11.90 12.17 -12.28
C ILE A 209 -10.39 12.29 -12.45
N VAL A 210 -9.76 13.19 -11.70
CA VAL A 210 -8.30 13.38 -11.74
C VAL A 210 -7.59 12.11 -11.27
N VAL A 211 -8.06 11.45 -10.21
CA VAL A 211 -7.54 10.16 -9.72
C VAL A 211 -7.61 9.08 -10.81
N ASN A 212 -8.75 8.93 -11.50
CA ASN A 212 -8.87 7.94 -12.57
C ASN A 212 -7.93 8.25 -13.75
N GLN A 213 -7.74 9.53 -14.09
CA GLN A 213 -6.77 9.94 -15.11
C GLN A 213 -5.34 9.64 -14.68
N LEU A 214 -5.02 9.90 -13.42
CA LEU A 214 -3.70 9.65 -12.85
C LEU A 214 -3.40 8.15 -12.80
N GLU A 215 -4.35 7.33 -12.34
CA GLU A 215 -4.27 5.86 -12.33
C GLU A 215 -3.95 5.29 -13.72
N ALA A 216 -4.62 5.82 -14.75
CA ALA A 216 -4.40 5.41 -16.14
C ALA A 216 -3.04 5.88 -16.71
N SER A 217 -2.52 7.02 -16.23
CA SER A 217 -1.26 7.59 -16.71
C SER A 217 -0.01 6.99 -16.07
N ILE A 218 -0.14 6.43 -14.84
CA ILE A 218 0.96 5.83 -14.11
C ILE A 218 1.16 4.39 -14.56
N THR A 219 2.37 4.08 -14.99
CA THR A 219 2.82 2.73 -15.32
C THR A 219 3.81 2.28 -14.24
N LEU A 220 3.56 1.11 -13.67
CA LEU A 220 4.44 0.46 -12.72
C LEU A 220 5.06 -0.76 -13.37
N SER A 221 6.35 -0.97 -13.18
CA SER A 221 7.10 -2.14 -13.67
C SER A 221 8.14 -2.57 -12.66
N ILE A 222 8.45 -3.87 -12.70
CA ILE A 222 9.55 -4.47 -11.95
C ILE A 222 10.63 -4.76 -12.99
N PRO A 223 11.83 -4.12 -12.92
CA PRO A 223 12.84 -4.23 -13.97
C PRO A 223 13.42 -5.65 -14.09
N GLU A 224 13.50 -6.40 -13.00
CA GLU A 224 14.04 -7.77 -12.98
C GLU A 224 13.15 -8.68 -12.13
N GLU A 225 12.92 -9.92 -12.57
CA GLU A 225 12.25 -10.94 -11.76
C GLU A 225 12.98 -11.12 -10.41
N LYS A 226 12.25 -10.99 -9.31
CA LYS A 226 12.74 -11.03 -7.92
C LYS A 226 13.44 -9.74 -7.44
N SER A 227 13.39 -8.66 -8.18
CA SER A 227 13.83 -7.36 -7.68
C SER A 227 12.81 -6.75 -6.73
N ASN A 228 13.30 -6.16 -5.63
CA ASN A 228 12.48 -5.36 -4.72
C ASN A 228 12.40 -3.89 -5.17
N ILE A 229 12.82 -3.59 -6.39
CA ILE A 229 12.77 -2.26 -6.98
C ILE A 229 11.54 -2.18 -7.87
N ILE A 230 10.74 -1.15 -7.63
CA ILE A 230 9.59 -0.79 -8.46
C ILE A 230 9.96 0.45 -9.26
N GLU A 231 9.85 0.37 -10.56
CA GLU A 231 9.91 1.53 -11.44
C GLU A 231 8.52 2.11 -11.62
N ILE A 232 8.43 3.42 -11.39
CA ILE A 232 7.22 4.20 -11.54
C ILE A 232 7.44 5.19 -12.66
N SER A 233 6.58 5.18 -13.68
CA SER A 233 6.70 6.11 -14.78
C SER A 233 5.35 6.74 -15.13
N THR A 234 5.39 7.97 -15.63
CA THR A 234 4.22 8.69 -16.14
C THR A 234 4.58 9.52 -17.35
N LYS A 235 3.58 9.78 -18.21
CA LYS A 235 3.72 10.64 -19.38
C LYS A 235 2.97 11.95 -19.14
N GLY A 236 3.64 13.06 -19.36
CA GLY A 236 3.05 14.37 -19.15
C GLY A 236 3.58 15.43 -20.08
N THR A 237 2.83 16.52 -20.23
CA THR A 237 3.21 17.69 -21.03
C THR A 237 4.03 18.70 -20.22
N ILE A 238 3.95 18.65 -18.89
CA ILE A 238 4.64 19.53 -17.96
C ILE A 238 5.60 18.67 -17.11
N PRO A 239 6.92 18.67 -17.39
CA PRO A 239 7.92 17.84 -16.71
C PRO A 239 7.85 17.94 -15.18
N ILE A 240 7.95 19.14 -14.67
CA ILE A 240 7.96 19.43 -13.23
C ILE A 240 6.70 18.93 -12.52
N ARG A 241 5.52 19.02 -13.17
CA ARG A 241 4.29 18.46 -12.61
C ARG A 241 4.37 16.93 -12.50
N SER A 242 4.90 16.28 -13.52
CA SER A 242 5.08 14.83 -13.52
C SER A 242 6.07 14.38 -12.44
N GLU A 243 7.15 15.12 -12.24
CA GLU A 243 8.12 14.86 -11.17
C GLU A 243 7.50 15.04 -9.79
N ASN A 244 6.76 16.12 -9.57
CA ASN A 244 6.06 16.36 -8.31
C ASN A 244 5.01 15.27 -8.01
N ILE A 245 4.28 14.80 -9.04
CA ILE A 245 3.33 13.69 -8.89
C ILE A 245 4.02 12.42 -8.42
N LEU A 246 5.12 12.01 -9.06
CA LEU A 246 5.81 10.78 -8.69
C LEU A 246 6.52 10.90 -7.33
N ASN A 247 7.13 12.04 -7.03
CA ASN A 247 7.76 12.29 -5.75
C ASN A 247 6.73 12.29 -4.61
N GLU A 248 5.59 12.96 -4.81
CA GLU A 248 4.52 12.97 -3.81
C GLU A 248 3.87 11.59 -3.66
N LEU A 249 3.74 10.82 -4.75
CA LEU A 249 3.25 9.45 -4.68
C LEU A 249 4.13 8.58 -3.78
N MET A 250 5.44 8.65 -3.94
CA MET A 250 6.39 7.91 -3.10
C MET A 250 6.34 8.36 -1.63
N LYS A 251 6.19 9.67 -1.40
CA LYS A 251 6.04 10.24 -0.06
C LYS A 251 4.73 9.78 0.60
N GLN A 252 3.59 9.90 -0.09
CA GLN A 252 2.29 9.47 0.42
C GLN A 252 2.25 7.96 0.67
N TYR A 253 2.91 7.16 -0.15
CA TYR A 253 3.07 5.74 0.07
C TYR A 253 3.78 5.44 1.40
N ASN A 254 4.88 6.13 1.70
CA ASN A 254 5.58 5.96 2.97
C ASN A 254 4.75 6.45 4.17
N ILE A 255 4.06 7.57 4.04
CA ILE A 255 3.15 8.10 5.08
C ILE A 255 2.04 7.09 5.39
N ASP A 256 1.40 6.54 4.37
CA ASP A 256 0.31 5.58 4.50
C ASP A 256 0.81 4.26 5.13
N ALA A 257 1.98 3.78 4.69
CA ALA A 257 2.62 2.59 5.27
C ALA A 257 3.03 2.76 6.74
N ILE A 258 3.54 3.93 7.13
CA ILE A 258 3.85 4.25 8.52
C ILE A 258 2.57 4.31 9.35
N LYS A 259 1.50 4.91 8.81
CA LYS A 259 0.20 4.98 9.48
C LYS A 259 -0.38 3.59 9.74
N ASP A 260 -0.37 2.71 8.75
CA ASP A 260 -0.86 1.35 8.89
C ASP A 260 -0.08 0.57 9.96
N LYS A 261 1.25 0.66 9.91
CA LYS A 261 2.13 0.04 10.90
C LYS A 261 1.86 0.56 12.32
N ASN A 262 1.60 1.85 12.44
CA ASN A 262 1.26 2.44 13.73
C ASN A 262 -0.13 1.99 14.23
N GLU A 263 -1.13 1.90 13.34
CA GLU A 263 -2.46 1.38 13.70
C GLU A 263 -2.38 -0.08 14.19
N GLU A 264 -1.60 -0.93 13.51
CA GLU A 264 -1.36 -2.31 13.91
C GLU A 264 -0.63 -2.41 15.26
N ALA A 265 0.43 -1.62 15.44
CA ALA A 265 1.20 -1.58 16.68
C ALA A 265 0.38 -1.03 17.85
N LEU A 266 -0.46 -0.01 17.63
CA LEU A 266 -1.40 0.51 18.63
C LEU A 266 -2.45 -0.53 19.03
N ALA A 267 -3.00 -1.27 18.09
CA ALA A 267 -3.95 -2.35 18.38
C ALA A 267 -3.29 -3.43 19.25
N THR A 268 -2.04 -3.77 18.92
CA THR A 268 -1.24 -4.73 19.71
C THR A 268 -0.92 -4.20 21.11
N ALA A 269 -0.51 -2.94 21.23
CA ALA A 269 -0.22 -2.30 22.52
C ALA A 269 -1.47 -2.30 23.44
N ASN A 270 -2.61 -1.87 22.90
CA ASN A 270 -3.87 -1.86 23.65
C ASN A 270 -4.29 -3.27 24.13
N PHE A 271 -4.09 -4.28 23.27
CA PHE A 271 -4.34 -5.66 23.66
C PHE A 271 -3.42 -6.10 24.81
N ILE A 272 -2.12 -5.79 24.73
CA ILE A 272 -1.14 -6.16 25.77
C ILE A 272 -1.48 -5.44 27.09
N ASP A 273 -1.80 -4.15 27.05
CA ASP A 273 -2.16 -3.39 28.26
C ASP A 273 -3.40 -3.96 28.94
N GLN A 274 -4.46 -4.28 28.18
CA GLN A 274 -5.65 -4.93 28.74
C GLN A 274 -5.31 -6.30 29.34
N ARG A 275 -4.42 -7.06 28.68
CA ARG A 275 -4.05 -8.38 29.16
C ARG A 275 -3.20 -8.32 30.44
N LEU A 276 -2.28 -7.34 30.50
CA LEU A 276 -1.49 -7.07 31.71
C LEU A 276 -2.38 -6.74 32.89
N GLU A 277 -3.42 -5.92 32.72
CA GLU A 277 -4.37 -5.61 33.78
C GLU A 277 -5.07 -6.85 34.33
N VAL A 278 -5.52 -7.74 33.42
CA VAL A 278 -6.17 -8.99 33.80
C VAL A 278 -5.21 -9.90 34.55
N ILE A 279 -3.99 -10.08 34.06
CA ILE A 279 -3.00 -10.96 34.70
C ILE A 279 -2.54 -10.42 36.01
N THR A 280 -2.41 -9.10 36.19
CA THR A 280 -2.08 -8.48 37.48
C THR A 280 -3.13 -8.81 38.53
N LYS A 281 -4.42 -8.76 38.16
CA LYS A 281 -5.52 -9.15 39.09
C LYS A 281 -5.49 -10.65 39.41
N GLU A 282 -5.26 -11.48 38.38
CA GLU A 282 -5.18 -12.94 38.54
C GLU A 282 -3.98 -13.32 39.45
N LEU A 283 -2.84 -12.65 39.28
CA LEU A 283 -1.63 -12.86 40.06
C LEU A 283 -1.87 -12.47 41.55
N GLY A 284 -2.48 -11.31 41.78
CA GLY A 284 -2.87 -10.88 43.11
C GLY A 284 -3.79 -11.91 43.81
N GLY A 285 -4.81 -12.41 43.09
CA GLY A 285 -5.69 -13.45 43.63
C GLY A 285 -4.97 -14.78 43.96
N ILE A 286 -3.97 -15.16 43.16
CA ILE A 286 -3.16 -16.37 43.44
C ILE A 286 -2.23 -16.13 44.64
N GLU A 287 -1.70 -14.92 44.79
CA GLU A 287 -0.87 -14.55 45.92
C GLU A 287 -1.68 -14.58 47.24
N ASP A 288 -2.89 -14.04 47.23
CA ASP A 288 -3.84 -14.10 48.33
C ASP A 288 -4.21 -15.55 48.67
N GLU A 289 -4.46 -16.39 47.65
CA GLU A 289 -4.73 -17.83 47.84
C GLU A 289 -3.52 -18.56 48.46
N LYS A 290 -2.29 -18.23 48.01
CA LYS A 290 -1.05 -18.78 48.52
C LYS A 290 -0.82 -18.38 49.98
N GLU A 291 -1.09 -17.12 50.35
CA GLU A 291 -1.01 -16.60 51.71
C GLU A 291 -2.00 -17.31 52.62
N SER A 292 -3.28 -17.33 52.21
CA SER A 292 -4.34 -18.01 52.96
C SER A 292 -4.05 -19.49 53.16
N PHE A 293 -3.49 -20.16 52.13
CA PHE A 293 -3.10 -21.55 52.22
C PHE A 293 -1.96 -21.78 53.23
N LYS A 294 -0.94 -20.90 53.26
CA LYS A 294 0.18 -20.96 54.18
C LYS A 294 -0.28 -20.75 55.65
N GLU A 295 -1.16 -19.75 55.85
CA GLU A 295 -1.70 -19.47 57.20
C GLU A 295 -2.54 -20.62 57.73
N ALA A 296 -3.47 -21.15 56.92
CA ALA A 296 -4.37 -22.23 57.29
C ALA A 296 -3.63 -23.53 57.62
N ASN A 297 -2.52 -23.81 56.93
CA ASN A 297 -1.82 -25.07 57.05
C ASN A 297 -0.54 -25.00 57.90
N LYS A 298 -0.14 -23.84 58.42
CA LYS A 298 1.08 -23.61 59.22
C LYS A 298 2.36 -24.21 58.59
N ILE A 299 2.51 -24.12 57.29
CA ILE A 299 3.62 -24.73 56.54
C ILE A 299 4.81 -23.77 56.61
N ALA A 300 5.78 -24.08 57.44
CA ALA A 300 6.99 -23.27 57.56
C ALA A 300 8.20 -23.83 56.82
N ASP A 301 8.42 -25.14 56.69
CA ASP A 301 9.61 -25.69 56.04
C ASP A 301 9.49 -27.16 55.63
N LEU A 302 9.70 -27.43 54.34
CA LEU A 302 9.76 -28.77 53.76
C LEU A 302 10.88 -28.89 52.70
N GLN A 303 11.93 -28.09 52.90
CA GLN A 303 12.87 -27.81 51.81
C GLN A 303 13.97 -28.84 51.56
N SER A 304 14.30 -29.70 52.47
CA SER A 304 15.53 -30.51 52.40
C SER A 304 15.44 -31.84 51.67
N GLN A 305 14.23 -32.36 51.38
CA GLN A 305 14.07 -33.68 50.73
C GLN A 305 13.71 -33.62 49.25
N ILE A 306 13.57 -32.41 48.74
CA ILE A 306 12.97 -32.15 47.41
C ILE A 306 13.99 -31.85 46.33
N GLU A 307 15.25 -31.56 46.66
CA GLU A 307 16.24 -31.08 45.71
C GLU A 307 16.60 -32.05 44.57
N LEU A 308 16.52 -33.34 44.82
CA LEU A 308 16.90 -34.35 43.81
C LEU A 308 15.79 -34.63 42.76
N ASP A 309 14.53 -34.55 43.15
CA ASP A 309 13.39 -34.69 42.25
C ASP A 309 13.03 -33.40 41.51
N LEU A 310 13.49 -32.25 42.04
CA LEU A 310 13.23 -30.94 41.47
C LEU A 310 13.89 -30.73 40.11
N LYS A 311 15.05 -31.35 39.86
CA LYS A 311 15.79 -31.13 38.58
C LYS A 311 15.04 -31.68 37.38
N ASN A 312 14.51 -32.89 37.48
CA ASN A 312 13.71 -33.46 36.39
C ASN A 312 12.31 -32.84 36.28
N ALA A 313 11.70 -32.48 37.45
CA ALA A 313 10.44 -31.75 37.45
C ALA A 313 10.60 -30.31 36.95
N SER A 314 11.75 -29.67 37.20
CA SER A 314 12.05 -28.30 36.77
C SER A 314 12.09 -28.18 35.21
N GLU A 315 12.76 -29.11 34.53
CA GLU A 315 12.82 -29.08 33.06
C GLU A 315 11.43 -29.30 32.45
N ASN A 316 10.67 -30.28 32.97
CA ASN A 316 9.30 -30.51 32.48
C ASN A 316 8.37 -29.35 32.84
N THR A 317 8.53 -28.75 34.03
CA THR A 317 7.75 -27.56 34.43
C THR A 317 8.06 -26.37 33.51
N LYS A 318 9.33 -26.15 33.14
CA LYS A 318 9.73 -25.10 32.24
C LYS A 318 9.08 -25.27 30.85
N LYS A 319 9.13 -26.50 30.31
CA LYS A 319 8.47 -26.81 29.02
C LYS A 319 6.96 -26.64 29.09
N ILE A 320 6.30 -27.07 30.17
CA ILE A 320 4.86 -26.86 30.37
C ILE A 320 4.55 -25.36 30.42
N MET A 321 5.39 -24.57 31.08
CA MET A 321 5.23 -23.15 31.19
C MET A 321 5.34 -22.44 29.85
N GLU A 322 6.35 -22.77 29.04
CA GLU A 322 6.54 -22.25 27.70
C GLU A 322 5.32 -22.57 26.80
N MET A 323 4.89 -23.85 26.82
CA MET A 323 3.72 -24.29 26.03
C MET A 323 2.41 -23.67 26.53
N SER A 324 2.25 -23.49 27.84
CA SER A 324 1.04 -22.87 28.42
C SER A 324 0.97 -21.38 28.09
N THR A 325 2.11 -20.69 28.04
CA THR A 325 2.19 -19.31 27.60
C THR A 325 1.76 -19.20 26.13
N GLN A 326 2.26 -20.10 25.30
CA GLN A 326 1.84 -20.14 23.88
C GLN A 326 0.34 -20.43 23.74
N LEU A 327 -0.20 -21.36 24.53
CA LEU A 327 -1.61 -21.71 24.54
C LEU A 327 -2.48 -20.49 24.89
N GLU A 328 -2.08 -19.73 25.91
CA GLU A 328 -2.80 -18.56 26.35
C GLU A 328 -2.79 -17.45 25.28
N MET A 329 -1.66 -17.28 24.56
CA MET A 329 -1.59 -16.36 23.43
C MET A 329 -2.51 -16.80 22.29
N VAL A 330 -2.45 -18.06 21.91
CA VAL A 330 -3.34 -18.64 20.89
C VAL A 330 -4.81 -18.48 21.28
N ASN A 331 -5.17 -18.75 22.54
CA ASN A 331 -6.53 -18.59 23.06
C ASN A 331 -7.00 -17.12 23.01
N SER A 332 -6.11 -16.19 23.37
CA SER A 332 -6.41 -14.77 23.38
C SER A 332 -6.68 -14.25 21.96
N VAL A 333 -5.83 -14.63 21.00
CA VAL A 333 -6.03 -14.26 19.59
C VAL A 333 -7.28 -14.93 19.02
N LEU A 334 -7.53 -16.20 19.35
CA LEU A 334 -8.72 -16.93 18.92
C LEU A 334 -10.00 -16.27 19.48
N LYS A 335 -9.99 -15.82 20.72
CA LYS A 335 -11.10 -15.08 21.34
C LYS A 335 -11.38 -13.78 20.57
N ILE A 336 -10.35 -12.99 20.29
CA ILE A 336 -10.49 -11.75 19.51
C ILE A 336 -11.00 -12.10 18.11
N ALA A 337 -10.38 -13.07 17.43
CA ALA A 337 -10.82 -13.51 16.10
C ALA A 337 -12.26 -14.04 16.09
N SER A 338 -12.79 -14.51 17.19
CA SER A 338 -14.15 -15.05 17.29
C SER A 338 -15.20 -14.00 17.67
N THR A 339 -14.84 -13.05 18.55
CA THR A 339 -15.79 -12.10 19.19
C THR A 339 -15.85 -10.77 18.44
N SER A 340 -14.73 -10.33 17.88
CA SER A 340 -14.64 -9.03 17.18
C SER A 340 -15.22 -9.10 15.78
N GLY A 341 -15.70 -7.97 15.26
CA GLY A 341 -16.15 -7.86 13.88
C GLY A 341 -15.01 -8.02 12.87
N ASN A 342 -15.36 -8.21 11.59
CA ASN A 342 -14.39 -8.33 10.48
C ASN A 342 -13.62 -7.05 10.19
N GLU A 343 -13.81 -6.02 11.00
CA GLU A 343 -13.18 -4.69 10.84
C GLU A 343 -11.99 -4.48 11.77
N GLN A 344 -11.86 -5.33 12.77
CA GLN A 344 -10.84 -5.19 13.80
C GLN A 344 -9.55 -5.90 13.38
N LEU A 345 -8.43 -5.20 13.56
CA LEU A 345 -7.09 -5.77 13.41
C LEU A 345 -6.83 -6.79 14.50
N LEU A 346 -6.13 -7.84 14.14
CA LEU A 346 -5.63 -8.84 15.08
C LEU A 346 -4.23 -8.47 15.55
N PRO A 347 -3.90 -8.72 16.82
CA PRO A 347 -2.56 -8.45 17.32
C PRO A 347 -1.52 -9.32 16.65
N THR A 348 -0.34 -8.78 16.38
CA THR A 348 0.82 -9.45 15.77
C THR A 348 2.01 -9.48 16.71
N ASN A 349 3.02 -10.25 16.37
CA ASN A 349 4.28 -10.35 17.14
C ASN A 349 4.12 -10.81 18.60
N LEU A 350 3.12 -11.62 18.88
CA LEU A 350 2.85 -12.16 20.22
C LEU A 350 3.60 -13.47 20.52
N GLY A 351 4.58 -13.85 19.69
CA GLY A 351 5.33 -15.10 19.84
C GLY A 351 4.54 -16.35 19.49
N MET A 352 3.51 -16.21 18.65
CA MET A 352 2.83 -17.34 18.01
C MET A 352 3.76 -18.03 17.01
N PRO A 353 3.46 -19.27 16.58
CA PRO A 353 4.18 -19.91 15.48
C PRO A 353 4.25 -18.98 14.27
N SER A 354 5.43 -18.87 13.65
CA SER A 354 5.71 -17.89 12.59
C SER A 354 4.68 -17.90 11.45
N ALA A 355 4.19 -19.09 11.10
CA ALA A 355 3.15 -19.26 10.11
C ALA A 355 1.80 -18.60 10.51
N LEU A 356 1.45 -18.60 11.79
CA LEU A 356 0.24 -17.95 12.29
C LEU A 356 0.40 -16.44 12.36
N ASP A 357 1.56 -15.96 12.80
CA ASP A 357 1.86 -14.51 12.80
C ASP A 357 1.84 -13.93 11.36
N GLU A 358 2.36 -14.67 10.37
CA GLU A 358 2.33 -14.28 8.97
C GLU A 358 0.89 -14.19 8.44
N MET A 359 0.07 -15.21 8.72
CA MET A 359 -1.36 -15.21 8.35
C MET A 359 -2.13 -14.06 9.00
N VAL A 360 -1.84 -13.73 10.26
CA VAL A 360 -2.44 -12.58 10.96
C VAL A 360 -1.98 -11.27 10.31
N GLY A 361 -0.71 -11.17 9.94
CA GLY A 361 -0.19 -10.02 9.19
C GLY A 361 -0.90 -9.81 7.85
N GLU A 362 -1.10 -10.88 7.07
CA GLU A 362 -1.85 -10.82 5.81
C GLU A 362 -3.31 -10.39 6.00
N TYR A 363 -3.98 -10.96 7.01
CA TYR A 363 -5.34 -10.55 7.39
C TYR A 363 -5.40 -9.06 7.72
N ASN A 364 -4.48 -8.57 8.54
CA ASN A 364 -4.41 -7.16 8.90
C ASN A 364 -4.22 -6.26 7.66
N GLN A 365 -3.37 -6.67 6.70
CA GLN A 365 -3.21 -5.96 5.43
C GLN A 365 -4.51 -5.90 4.62
N LEU A 366 -5.28 -7.01 4.58
CA LEU A 366 -6.58 -7.03 3.91
C LEU A 366 -7.57 -6.06 4.57
N VAL A 367 -7.65 -6.06 5.91
CA VAL A 367 -8.52 -5.14 6.66
C VAL A 367 -8.12 -3.68 6.41
N LEU A 368 -6.84 -3.36 6.45
CA LEU A 368 -6.33 -2.02 6.18
C LEU A 368 -6.62 -1.59 4.74
N SER A 369 -6.42 -2.48 3.77
CA SER A 369 -6.72 -2.22 2.35
C SER A 369 -8.20 -1.97 2.13
N ARG A 370 -9.09 -2.78 2.75
CA ARG A 370 -10.53 -2.54 2.75
C ARG A 370 -10.88 -1.17 3.34
N ASN A 371 -10.31 -0.84 4.50
CA ASN A 371 -10.60 0.42 5.19
C ASN A 371 -10.15 1.64 4.38
N ARG A 372 -9.01 1.54 3.66
CA ARG A 372 -8.57 2.56 2.70
C ARG A 372 -9.60 2.74 1.58
N THR A 373 -10.06 1.62 1.01
CA THR A 373 -11.04 1.66 -0.08
C THR A 373 -12.38 2.23 0.39
N LEU A 374 -12.83 1.92 1.61
CA LEU A 374 -14.07 2.45 2.20
C LEU A 374 -14.05 3.95 2.44
N ARG A 375 -12.89 4.58 2.60
CA ARG A 375 -12.80 6.04 2.73
C ARG A 375 -13.25 6.79 1.46
N GLN A 376 -13.27 6.10 0.32
CA GLN A 376 -13.56 6.69 -1.00
C GLN A 376 -14.63 5.94 -1.79
N ALA A 377 -15.11 4.82 -1.27
CA ALA A 377 -16.10 3.96 -1.93
C ALA A 377 -17.26 3.64 -0.97
N THR A 378 -18.40 3.31 -1.55
CA THR A 378 -19.54 2.81 -0.77
C THR A 378 -19.32 1.35 -0.37
N PRO A 379 -19.98 0.85 0.70
CA PRO A 379 -19.90 -0.55 1.09
C PRO A 379 -20.31 -1.55 -0.01
N SER A 380 -21.11 -1.11 -0.98
CA SER A 380 -21.55 -1.92 -2.13
C SER A 380 -20.58 -1.94 -3.30
N ASN A 381 -19.42 -1.29 -3.18
CA ASN A 381 -18.40 -1.31 -4.23
C ASN A 381 -17.86 -2.75 -4.42
N PRO A 382 -17.75 -3.26 -5.67
CA PRO A 382 -17.26 -4.61 -5.95
C PRO A 382 -15.91 -4.94 -5.29
N ALA A 383 -14.98 -3.98 -5.26
CA ALA A 383 -13.68 -4.15 -4.60
C ALA A 383 -13.83 -4.30 -3.08
N VAL A 384 -14.73 -3.54 -2.44
CA VAL A 384 -15.02 -3.68 -1.00
C VAL A 384 -15.66 -5.03 -0.71
N LEU A 385 -16.57 -5.47 -1.57
CA LEU A 385 -17.21 -6.79 -1.44
C LEU A 385 -16.20 -7.93 -1.64
N GLN A 386 -15.22 -7.75 -2.51
CA GLN A 386 -14.14 -8.69 -2.70
C GLN A 386 -13.27 -8.78 -1.44
N PHE A 387 -12.77 -7.65 -0.94
CA PHE A 387 -12.01 -7.62 0.31
C PHE A 387 -12.78 -8.22 1.49
N ASN A 388 -14.08 -7.95 1.60
CA ASN A 388 -14.89 -8.55 2.66
C ASN A 388 -14.92 -10.08 2.57
N ARG A 389 -15.02 -10.64 1.36
CA ARG A 389 -14.98 -12.10 1.16
C ARG A 389 -13.61 -12.68 1.52
N GLU A 390 -12.53 -12.04 1.09
CA GLU A 390 -11.16 -12.46 1.40
C GLU A 390 -10.88 -12.36 2.91
N ILE A 391 -11.30 -11.27 3.57
CA ILE A 391 -11.19 -11.08 5.01
C ILE A 391 -11.93 -12.19 5.77
N VAL A 392 -13.16 -12.51 5.37
CA VAL A 392 -13.93 -13.60 6.00
C VAL A 392 -13.23 -14.94 5.82
N ALA A 393 -12.82 -15.26 4.59
CA ALA A 393 -12.12 -16.51 4.29
C ALA A 393 -10.80 -16.63 5.08
N MET A 394 -9.99 -15.57 5.09
CA MET A 394 -8.72 -15.55 5.82
C MET A 394 -8.95 -15.67 7.33
N ARG A 395 -9.97 -14.99 7.86
CA ARG A 395 -10.31 -15.08 9.28
C ARG A 395 -10.75 -16.48 9.69
N ASP A 396 -11.52 -17.14 8.86
CA ASP A 396 -11.95 -18.53 9.14
C ASP A 396 -10.78 -19.49 9.06
N LEU A 397 -9.87 -19.29 8.12
CA LEU A 397 -8.60 -20.04 8.01
C LEU A 397 -7.71 -19.81 9.26
N ILE A 398 -7.56 -18.55 9.71
CA ILE A 398 -6.85 -18.22 10.95
C ILE A 398 -7.49 -18.93 12.14
N LYS A 399 -8.81 -18.86 12.30
CA LYS A 399 -9.52 -19.56 13.38
C LYS A 399 -9.30 -21.06 13.35
N GLU A 400 -9.34 -21.66 12.18
CA GLU A 400 -9.10 -23.10 12.03
C GLU A 400 -7.67 -23.48 12.43
N ASN A 401 -6.67 -22.73 11.95
CA ASN A 401 -5.28 -22.98 12.28
C ASN A 401 -4.96 -22.68 13.75
N LEU A 402 -5.56 -21.63 14.34
CA LEU A 402 -5.47 -21.37 15.78
C LEU A 402 -6.08 -22.50 16.59
N LYS A 403 -7.25 -23.05 16.21
CA LYS A 403 -7.85 -24.23 16.87
C LYS A 403 -6.96 -25.45 16.76
N LYS A 404 -6.37 -25.72 15.59
CA LYS A 404 -5.42 -26.84 15.42
C LYS A 404 -4.18 -26.64 16.29
N SER A 405 -3.62 -25.43 16.33
CA SER A 405 -2.50 -25.07 17.20
C SER A 405 -2.85 -25.25 18.68
N GLN A 406 -4.02 -24.78 19.11
CA GLN A 406 -4.55 -24.96 20.45
C GLN A 406 -4.56 -26.43 20.86
N VAL A 407 -5.14 -27.30 20.02
CA VAL A 407 -5.23 -28.75 20.28
C VAL A 407 -3.85 -29.39 20.38
N ASN A 408 -2.94 -29.04 19.47
CA ASN A 408 -1.58 -29.61 19.48
C ASN A 408 -0.80 -29.20 20.74
N ILE A 409 -0.87 -27.92 21.12
CA ILE A 409 -0.23 -27.43 22.34
C ILE A 409 -0.85 -28.09 23.59
N GLN A 410 -2.18 -28.22 23.61
CA GLN A 410 -2.89 -28.87 24.70
C GLN A 410 -2.51 -30.34 24.87
N MET A 411 -2.38 -31.08 23.75
CA MET A 411 -1.90 -32.47 23.75
C MET A 411 -0.46 -32.56 24.29
N GLY A 412 0.43 -31.66 23.86
CA GLY A 412 1.81 -31.61 24.38
C GLY A 412 1.89 -31.37 25.88
N ILE A 413 1.10 -30.40 26.39
CA ILE A 413 0.97 -30.14 27.81
C ILE A 413 0.46 -31.38 28.55
N GLY A 414 -0.58 -32.06 28.01
CA GLY A 414 -1.14 -33.26 28.58
C GLY A 414 -0.13 -34.41 28.67
N GLN A 415 0.68 -34.60 27.65
CA GLN A 415 1.76 -35.62 27.65
C GLN A 415 2.81 -35.31 28.73
N LEU A 416 3.28 -34.06 28.85
CA LEU A 416 4.24 -33.66 29.87
C LEU A 416 3.66 -33.78 31.27
N GLN A 417 2.38 -33.47 31.49
CA GLN A 417 1.67 -33.65 32.76
C GLN A 417 1.53 -35.15 33.10
N ALA A 418 1.20 -35.99 32.14
CA ALA A 418 1.12 -37.45 32.33
C ALA A 418 2.48 -38.03 32.73
N GLN A 419 3.56 -37.55 32.12
CA GLN A 419 4.92 -37.97 32.46
C GLN A 419 5.32 -37.55 33.90
N MET A 420 4.96 -36.33 34.26
CA MET A 420 5.16 -35.77 35.60
C MET A 420 4.36 -36.56 36.67
N ASN A 421 3.13 -36.98 36.36
CA ASN A 421 2.31 -37.79 37.26
C ASN A 421 2.87 -39.21 37.42
N LYS A 422 3.38 -39.84 36.36
CA LYS A 422 4.07 -41.12 36.44
C LYS A 422 5.31 -41.09 37.35
N SER A 423 6.10 -40.03 37.28
CA SER A 423 7.24 -39.80 38.16
C SER A 423 6.83 -39.58 39.64
N ARG A 424 5.63 -39.09 39.88
CA ARG A 424 5.05 -38.89 41.21
C ARG A 424 4.50 -40.17 41.81
N GLU A 425 3.86 -41.02 41.02
CA GLU A 425 3.37 -42.32 41.49
C GLU A 425 4.51 -43.22 41.97
N ALA A 426 5.70 -43.06 41.41
CA ALA A 426 6.89 -43.80 41.84
C ALA A 426 7.44 -43.37 43.22
N LEU A 427 7.07 -42.19 43.71
CA LEU A 427 7.57 -41.62 44.97
C LEU A 427 6.59 -41.70 46.13
N GLY A 428 5.40 -42.27 45.92
CA GLY A 428 4.47 -42.86 46.89
C GLY A 428 4.02 -42.09 48.13
N ILE A 429 4.55 -40.91 48.50
CA ILE A 429 4.18 -40.24 49.76
C ILE A 429 4.32 -38.72 49.67
N PHE A 430 3.28 -38.04 49.14
CA PHE A 430 3.16 -36.59 49.38
C PHE A 430 1.80 -36.24 49.97
N PRO A 431 1.75 -35.43 51.04
CA PRO A 431 0.50 -34.95 51.62
C PRO A 431 -0.30 -34.15 50.58
N MET A 432 -1.61 -34.30 50.60
CA MET A 432 -2.55 -33.59 49.74
C MET A 432 -2.30 -32.07 49.72
N GLN A 433 -1.80 -31.55 50.85
CA GLN A 433 -1.42 -30.15 51.04
C GLN A 433 -0.25 -29.71 50.16
N GLU A 434 0.76 -30.54 49.98
CA GLU A 434 1.90 -30.22 49.12
C GLU A 434 1.50 -30.21 47.66
N LYS A 435 0.61 -31.12 47.22
CA LYS A 435 0.04 -31.13 45.88
C LYS A 435 -0.72 -29.82 45.61
N LEU A 436 -1.49 -29.33 46.59
CA LEU A 436 -2.25 -28.09 46.43
C LEU A 436 -1.32 -26.88 46.38
N PHE A 437 -0.36 -26.78 47.29
CA PHE A 437 0.63 -25.70 47.32
C PHE A 437 1.45 -25.64 46.01
N ARG A 438 1.93 -26.77 45.53
CA ARG A 438 2.65 -26.83 44.24
C ARG A 438 1.74 -26.49 43.07
N SER A 439 0.44 -26.72 43.15
CA SER A 439 -0.51 -26.28 42.14
C SER A 439 -0.62 -24.75 42.10
N ILE A 440 -0.75 -24.13 43.28
CA ILE A 440 -0.79 -22.66 43.42
C ILE A 440 0.53 -22.04 42.93
N GLU A 441 1.66 -22.62 43.37
CA GLU A 441 2.99 -22.12 42.97
C GLU A 441 3.22 -22.24 41.47
N ARG A 442 2.77 -23.34 40.83
CA ARG A 442 2.83 -23.45 39.34
C ARG A 442 1.96 -22.44 38.66
N GLN A 443 0.76 -22.18 39.17
CA GLN A 443 -0.12 -21.16 38.61
C GLN A 443 0.50 -19.76 38.75
N GLN A 444 1.09 -19.46 39.94
CA GLN A 444 1.82 -18.21 40.16
C GLN A 444 2.97 -18.06 39.16
N ASN A 445 3.87 -19.04 39.09
CA ASN A 445 5.03 -19.02 38.20
C ASN A 445 4.64 -18.89 36.72
N LEU A 446 3.54 -19.55 36.34
CA LEU A 446 3.01 -19.45 34.97
C LEU A 446 2.49 -18.04 34.68
N LYS A 447 1.72 -17.46 35.61
CA LYS A 447 1.18 -16.10 35.44
C LYS A 447 2.28 -15.04 35.48
N GLU A 448 3.28 -15.23 36.36
CA GLU A 448 4.45 -14.36 36.45
C GLU A 448 5.29 -14.39 35.13
N SER A 449 5.53 -15.59 34.60
CA SER A 449 6.23 -15.72 33.31
C SER A 449 5.48 -15.08 32.16
N LEU A 450 4.15 -15.24 32.16
CA LEU A 450 3.30 -14.61 31.20
C LEU A 450 3.30 -13.08 31.32
N PHE A 451 3.26 -12.59 32.59
CA PHE A 451 3.36 -11.16 32.89
C PHE A 451 4.67 -10.56 32.37
N LEU A 452 5.81 -11.21 32.68
CA LEU A 452 7.14 -10.78 32.21
C LEU A 452 7.24 -10.82 30.68
N TYR A 453 6.71 -11.86 30.05
CA TYR A 453 6.64 -11.96 28.60
C TYR A 453 5.84 -10.82 27.96
N LEU A 454 4.68 -10.50 28.53
CA LEU A 454 3.86 -9.39 28.03
C LEU A 454 4.54 -8.03 28.25
N LEU A 455 5.22 -7.83 29.38
CA LEU A 455 6.04 -6.63 29.60
C LEU A 455 7.12 -6.49 28.52
N GLN A 456 7.84 -7.58 28.23
CA GLN A 456 8.83 -7.57 27.16
C GLN A 456 8.17 -7.22 25.82
N LYS A 457 7.03 -7.83 25.50
CA LYS A 457 6.31 -7.54 24.23
C LYS A 457 5.76 -6.12 24.18
N ARG A 458 5.35 -5.56 25.30
CA ARG A 458 4.97 -4.15 25.42
C ARG A 458 6.12 -3.22 25.02
N GLU A 459 7.32 -3.47 25.59
CA GLU A 459 8.50 -2.67 25.27
C GLU A 459 8.92 -2.83 23.80
N GLU A 460 8.90 -4.06 23.24
CA GLU A 460 9.17 -4.31 21.83
C GLU A 460 8.17 -3.54 20.93
N THR A 461 6.89 -3.50 21.30
CA THR A 461 5.85 -2.77 20.56
C THR A 461 6.03 -1.26 20.69
N ALA A 462 6.39 -0.77 21.88
CA ALA A 462 6.68 0.65 22.12
C ALA A 462 7.90 1.12 21.29
N ILE A 463 8.94 0.30 21.20
CA ILE A 463 10.09 0.55 20.33
C ILE A 463 9.66 0.57 18.85
N ALA A 464 8.81 -0.37 18.44
CA ALA A 464 8.31 -0.42 17.06
C ALA A 464 7.47 0.81 16.68
N LEU A 465 6.67 1.34 17.62
CA LEU A 465 5.93 2.60 17.47
C LEU A 465 6.83 3.83 17.36
N SER A 466 7.91 3.87 18.14
CA SER A 466 8.86 4.99 18.13
C SER A 466 9.77 4.97 16.89
N ALA A 467 9.99 3.80 16.28
CA ALA A 467 10.84 3.62 15.12
C ALA A 467 10.08 3.98 13.83
N ASN A 468 10.02 5.27 13.49
CA ASN A 468 9.51 5.77 12.20
C ASN A 468 10.38 5.30 11.03
N THR A 469 10.43 4.00 10.76
CA THR A 469 11.18 3.46 9.63
C THR A 469 10.34 3.48 8.38
N GLU A 470 10.79 4.19 7.35
CA GLU A 470 10.20 4.16 6.03
C GLU A 470 10.15 2.71 5.48
N LYS A 471 8.99 2.31 4.98
CA LYS A 471 8.77 1.00 4.34
C LYS A 471 9.52 0.91 3.01
N ALA A 472 9.61 2.02 2.30
CA ALA A 472 10.29 2.09 1.03
C ALA A 472 11.30 3.24 0.99
N ARG A 473 12.44 2.98 0.36
CA ARG A 473 13.48 3.96 0.11
C ARG A 473 13.46 4.41 -1.34
N VAL A 474 13.43 5.71 -1.56
CA VAL A 474 13.63 6.27 -2.90
C VAL A 474 15.05 5.97 -3.36
N VAL A 475 15.17 5.22 -4.46
CA VAL A 475 16.48 4.91 -5.11
C VAL A 475 16.84 6.03 -6.05
N ASN A 476 15.92 6.34 -6.98
CA ASN A 476 16.05 7.48 -7.86
C ASN A 476 14.83 8.37 -7.69
N PRO A 477 15.00 9.66 -7.35
CA PRO A 477 13.90 10.62 -7.36
C PRO A 477 13.33 10.73 -8.79
N ALA A 478 12.14 11.29 -8.90
CA ALA A 478 11.51 11.47 -10.19
C ALA A 478 12.37 12.37 -11.08
N TYR A 479 12.66 11.87 -12.26
CA TYR A 479 13.45 12.55 -13.28
C TYR A 479 12.74 12.44 -14.63
N THR A 480 12.70 13.56 -15.35
CA THR A 480 12.10 13.64 -16.67
C THR A 480 13.18 13.61 -17.75
N SER A 481 12.97 12.81 -18.79
CA SER A 481 13.85 12.77 -19.96
C SER A 481 13.90 14.12 -20.65
N ASP A 482 15.12 14.57 -21.01
CA ASP A 482 15.32 15.85 -21.73
C ASP A 482 14.67 15.86 -23.13
N ALA A 483 14.58 14.70 -23.76
CA ALA A 483 13.95 14.55 -25.06
C ALA A 483 12.46 14.21 -24.95
N PRO A 484 11.57 14.88 -25.68
CA PRO A 484 10.15 14.52 -25.70
C PRO A 484 9.95 13.12 -26.30
N LEU A 485 9.10 12.32 -25.64
CA LEU A 485 8.71 10.99 -26.13
C LEU A 485 7.83 11.08 -27.39
N SER A 486 6.99 12.10 -27.48
CA SER A 486 6.04 12.32 -28.58
C SER A 486 5.81 13.83 -28.77
N PRO A 487 5.62 14.29 -30.05
CA PRO A 487 5.82 13.54 -31.27
C PRO A 487 7.32 13.35 -31.61
N ASN A 488 7.67 12.18 -32.13
CA ASN A 488 9.03 11.93 -32.62
C ASN A 488 9.23 12.68 -33.93
N ARG A 489 10.04 13.73 -33.91
CA ARG A 489 10.29 14.58 -35.06
C ARG A 489 10.75 13.79 -36.28
N LYS A 490 11.66 12.81 -36.11
CA LYS A 490 12.19 11.98 -37.19
C LYS A 490 11.10 11.14 -37.84
N SER A 491 10.25 10.49 -37.04
CA SER A 491 9.15 9.65 -37.51
C SER A 491 8.10 10.47 -38.28
N VAL A 492 7.74 11.66 -37.76
CA VAL A 492 6.76 12.54 -38.39
C VAL A 492 7.25 13.02 -39.77
N PHE A 493 8.51 13.45 -39.90
CA PHE A 493 9.08 13.85 -41.19
C PHE A 493 9.23 12.66 -42.13
N LEU A 494 9.59 11.46 -41.61
CA LEU A 494 9.71 10.26 -42.43
C LEU A 494 8.35 9.84 -43.03
N ILE A 495 7.30 9.85 -42.19
CA ILE A 495 5.92 9.55 -42.62
C ILE A 495 5.46 10.59 -43.63
N ALA A 496 5.69 11.89 -43.35
CA ALA A 496 5.31 12.96 -44.29
C ALA A 496 6.04 12.84 -45.64
N PHE A 497 7.33 12.51 -45.61
CA PHE A 497 8.11 12.28 -46.86
C PHE A 497 7.57 11.08 -47.63
N SER A 498 7.29 9.96 -46.95
CA SER A 498 6.72 8.76 -47.58
C SER A 498 5.34 9.03 -48.18
N LEU A 499 4.47 9.75 -47.44
CA LEU A 499 3.16 10.15 -47.96
C LEU A 499 3.28 11.09 -49.14
N GLY A 500 4.24 12.04 -49.12
CA GLY A 500 4.51 12.94 -50.22
C GLY A 500 4.95 12.24 -51.52
N LEU A 501 5.63 11.09 -51.39
CA LEU A 501 6.00 10.23 -52.51
C LEU A 501 4.85 9.34 -53.05
N LEU A 502 3.85 9.03 -52.20
CA LEU A 502 2.74 8.15 -52.54
C LEU A 502 1.54 8.88 -53.16
N ILE A 503 1.40 10.20 -52.94
CA ILE A 503 0.25 10.98 -53.43
C ILE A 503 0.23 11.19 -54.92
N PRO A 504 1.34 11.52 -55.60
CA PRO A 504 1.35 11.65 -57.06
C PRO A 504 1.30 10.32 -57.80
#